data_099a6a380307d8dc56d6692a999404d1
#
_entry.id   099a6a380307d8dc56d6692a999404d1
#
_cell.length_a   1.000
_cell.length_b   1.000
_cell.length_c   1.000
_cell.angle_alpha   90.00
_cell.angle_beta   90.00
_cell.angle_gamma   90.00
#
_symmetry.space_group_name_H-M   'P 1'
#
loop_
_entity.id
_entity.type
_entity.pdbx_description
1 polymer ?
#
loop_
_entity_poly.entity_id
_entity_poly.type
_entity_poly.pdbx_seq_one_letter_code
_entity_poly.pdbx_strand_id
1 'polypeptide(L)'
;MSYRSLQRAYQIWAPIYDRAVVGFSAAPRAANIAQIPAAARKILIIGAGTGLDFPYLPANTLNVALDFSAAMLSRAVPRAAGQVQLVQADAEHLPFLDGGFDVILMHLILAVVPHPSRALAEASRVLRPGGTLLIFDKFLRPGQRAPLRRLLAPLSASLATRTDVVFEDLLTQRPELDLVEDQPAALGGWFRRLRLEKRV
;
A
#
# COMPACT_ATOMS: atom_id res chain seq x y z
N MET A 1 -9.61 -1.32 -15.48
CA MET A 1 -9.60 0.12 -15.16
C MET A 1 -8.37 0.73 -15.79
N SER A 2 -8.43 1.93 -16.42
CA SER A 2 -7.23 2.52 -17.03
C SER A 2 -6.55 3.51 -16.07
N TYR A 3 -5.23 3.66 -16.16
CA TYR A 3 -4.46 4.64 -15.38
C TYR A 3 -4.99 6.09 -15.54
N ARG A 4 -5.51 6.44 -16.73
CA ARG A 4 -6.08 7.78 -16.99
C ARG A 4 -7.37 8.04 -16.19
N SER A 5 -8.22 7.03 -16.01
CA SER A 5 -9.43 7.16 -15.19
C SER A 5 -9.10 7.29 -13.70
N LEU A 6 -8.06 6.57 -13.26
CA LEU A 6 -7.53 6.64 -11.91
C LEU A 6 -6.98 8.05 -11.58
N GLN A 7 -6.16 8.61 -12.47
CA GLN A 7 -5.62 9.97 -12.29
C GLN A 7 -6.70 11.04 -12.16
N ARG A 8 -7.74 10.99 -13.03
CA ARG A 8 -8.85 11.96 -12.97
C ARG A 8 -9.65 11.84 -11.67
N ALA A 9 -9.94 10.62 -11.23
CA ALA A 9 -10.62 10.41 -9.97
C ALA A 9 -9.83 10.98 -8.79
N TYR A 10 -8.52 10.72 -8.70
CA TYR A 10 -7.66 11.24 -7.64
C TYR A 10 -7.51 12.77 -7.67
N GLN A 11 -7.48 13.41 -8.83
CA GLN A 11 -7.45 14.88 -8.93
C GLN A 11 -8.68 15.53 -8.31
N ILE A 12 -9.86 14.93 -8.49
CA ILE A 12 -11.15 15.47 -7.99
C ILE A 12 -11.32 15.17 -6.50
N TRP A 13 -10.97 13.93 -6.06
CA TRP A 13 -11.24 13.45 -4.70
C TRP A 13 -10.15 13.78 -3.67
N ALA A 14 -8.94 14.14 -4.12
CA ALA A 14 -7.81 14.39 -3.22
C ALA A 14 -8.10 15.39 -2.07
N PRO A 15 -8.93 16.45 -2.20
CA PRO A 15 -9.24 17.35 -1.09
C PRO A 15 -10.09 16.72 0.02
N ILE A 16 -10.97 15.77 -0.36
CA ILE A 16 -11.93 15.14 0.54
C ILE A 16 -11.39 13.79 1.04
N TYR A 17 -10.48 13.20 0.27
CA TYR A 17 -9.88 11.89 0.52
C TYR A 17 -9.25 11.79 1.91
N ASP A 18 -8.43 12.76 2.30
CA ASP A 18 -7.76 12.77 3.60
C ASP A 18 -8.78 12.71 4.75
N ARG A 19 -9.84 13.52 4.71
CA ARG A 19 -10.85 13.53 5.77
C ARG A 19 -11.61 12.22 5.90
N ALA A 20 -11.91 11.58 4.78
CA ALA A 20 -12.62 10.31 4.76
C ALA A 20 -11.74 9.13 5.20
N VAL A 21 -10.44 9.17 4.88
CA VAL A 21 -9.51 8.04 5.07
C VAL A 21 -8.77 8.13 6.42
N VAL A 22 -8.41 9.33 6.88
CA VAL A 22 -7.64 9.53 8.13
C VAL A 22 -8.34 8.89 9.32
N GLY A 23 -9.65 9.12 9.50
CA GLY A 23 -10.37 8.70 10.69
C GLY A 23 -10.28 7.19 10.98
N PHE A 24 -10.40 6.33 9.97
CA PHE A 24 -10.38 4.88 10.18
C PHE A 24 -8.98 4.26 9.95
N SER A 25 -8.08 4.94 9.25
CA SER A 25 -6.79 4.36 8.83
C SER A 25 -5.60 4.77 9.70
N ALA A 26 -5.70 5.84 10.50
CA ALA A 26 -4.58 6.35 11.28
C ALA A 26 -4.02 5.31 12.27
N ALA A 27 -4.87 4.72 13.10
CA ALA A 27 -4.43 3.71 14.07
C ALA A 27 -3.90 2.43 13.40
N PRO A 28 -4.55 1.84 12.36
CA PRO A 28 -4.00 0.72 11.61
C PRO A 28 -2.65 1.03 10.94
N ARG A 29 -2.45 2.22 10.36
CA ARG A 29 -1.18 2.65 9.77
C ARG A 29 -0.07 2.70 10.82
N ALA A 30 -0.32 3.42 11.92
CA ALA A 30 0.64 3.52 13.01
C ALA A 30 1.02 2.14 13.57
N ALA A 31 0.03 1.28 13.82
CA ALA A 31 0.27 -0.07 14.33
C ALA A 31 1.01 -0.98 13.34
N ASN A 32 0.83 -0.77 12.02
CA ASN A 32 1.57 -1.53 10.99
C ASN A 32 3.02 -1.03 10.91
N ILE A 33 3.24 0.29 10.88
CA ILE A 33 4.55 0.92 10.82
C ILE A 33 5.38 0.63 12.08
N ALA A 34 4.74 0.50 13.24
CA ALA A 34 5.41 0.11 14.49
C ALA A 34 6.08 -1.28 14.44
N GLN A 35 5.74 -2.11 13.44
CA GLN A 35 6.37 -3.41 13.19
C GLN A 35 7.67 -3.31 12.36
N ILE A 36 8.08 -2.12 11.94
CA ILE A 36 9.35 -1.93 11.23
C ILE A 36 10.50 -2.38 12.15
N PRO A 37 11.34 -3.33 11.71
CA PRO A 37 12.47 -3.78 12.52
C PRO A 37 13.43 -2.63 12.85
N ALA A 38 13.92 -2.56 14.08
CA ALA A 38 14.86 -1.52 14.53
C ALA A 38 16.18 -1.47 13.73
N ALA A 39 16.53 -2.60 13.11
CA ALA A 39 17.70 -2.70 12.23
C ALA A 39 17.46 -2.16 10.82
N ALA A 40 16.23 -1.84 10.43
CA ALA A 40 15.92 -1.31 9.10
C ALA A 40 16.63 0.03 8.86
N ARG A 41 17.14 0.23 7.66
CA ARG A 41 17.81 1.45 7.21
C ARG A 41 17.17 2.08 5.98
N LYS A 42 16.54 1.29 5.12
CA LYS A 42 15.94 1.74 3.86
C LYS A 42 14.50 1.26 3.76
N ILE A 43 13.58 2.21 3.72
CA ILE A 43 12.13 1.95 3.66
C ILE A 43 11.58 2.51 2.36
N LEU A 44 10.78 1.70 1.65
CA LEU A 44 10.02 2.13 0.49
C LEU A 44 8.53 2.15 0.81
N ILE A 45 7.88 3.26 0.53
CA ILE A 45 6.43 3.42 0.63
C ILE A 45 5.86 3.42 -0.79
N ILE A 46 5.07 2.40 -1.14
CA ILE A 46 4.42 2.26 -2.45
C ILE A 46 2.98 2.73 -2.35
N GLY A 47 2.60 3.70 -3.20
CA GLY A 47 1.28 4.33 -3.15
C GLY A 47 1.16 5.33 -1.99
N ALA A 48 2.12 6.23 -1.87
CA ALA A 48 2.24 7.18 -0.76
C ALA A 48 1.03 8.12 -0.62
N GLY A 49 0.31 8.37 -1.71
CA GLY A 49 -0.82 9.29 -1.74
C GLY A 49 -0.40 10.68 -1.25
N THR A 50 -1.12 11.20 -0.26
CA THR A 50 -0.84 12.49 0.37
C THR A 50 0.17 12.42 1.53
N GLY A 51 0.82 11.25 1.77
CA GLY A 51 1.84 11.07 2.78
C GLY A 51 1.32 10.82 4.21
N LEU A 52 0.15 10.18 4.35
CA LEU A 52 -0.45 9.88 5.66
C LEU A 52 0.38 8.92 6.52
N ASP A 53 1.33 8.20 5.94
CA ASP A 53 2.25 7.30 6.65
C ASP A 53 3.45 8.03 7.25
N PHE A 54 3.85 9.17 6.68
CA PHE A 54 5.11 9.83 6.99
C PHE A 54 5.30 10.20 8.47
N PRO A 55 4.28 10.68 9.20
CA PRO A 55 4.43 11.02 10.62
C PRO A 55 4.80 9.84 11.53
N TYR A 56 4.62 8.60 11.06
CA TYR A 56 4.88 7.39 11.84
C TYR A 56 6.22 6.72 11.48
N LEU A 57 6.92 7.21 10.43
CA LEU A 57 8.16 6.60 9.97
C LEU A 57 9.29 6.83 10.97
N PRO A 58 10.23 5.86 11.12
CA PRO A 58 11.42 6.06 11.95
C PRO A 58 12.30 7.20 11.40
N ALA A 59 12.83 8.02 12.30
CA ALA A 59 13.64 9.18 11.93
C ALA A 59 15.01 8.83 11.32
N ASN A 60 15.58 7.68 11.71
CA ASN A 60 16.95 7.28 11.35
C ASN A 60 17.01 6.31 10.15
N THR A 61 16.06 6.45 9.23
CA THR A 61 15.96 5.61 8.03
C THR A 61 15.96 6.47 6.77
N LEU A 62 16.47 5.92 5.67
CA LEU A 62 16.27 6.48 4.34
C LEU A 62 14.85 6.10 3.87
N ASN A 63 13.95 7.07 3.83
CA ASN A 63 12.58 6.87 3.43
C ASN A 63 12.38 7.35 1.99
N VAL A 64 11.95 6.44 1.12
CA VAL A 64 11.57 6.75 -0.26
C VAL A 64 10.08 6.46 -0.40
N ALA A 65 9.33 7.39 -0.96
CA ALA A 65 7.89 7.25 -1.14
C ALA A 65 7.51 7.52 -2.59
N LEU A 66 6.77 6.59 -3.19
CA LEU A 66 6.33 6.76 -4.57
C LEU A 66 4.80 6.77 -4.68
N ASP A 67 4.34 7.53 -5.66
CA ASP A 67 2.96 7.50 -6.12
C ASP A 67 2.91 7.75 -7.63
N PHE A 68 1.90 7.19 -8.29
CA PHE A 68 1.69 7.42 -9.71
C PHE A 68 1.19 8.84 -10.00
N SER A 69 0.48 9.45 -9.04
CA SER A 69 -0.16 10.76 -9.17
C SER A 69 0.73 11.89 -8.68
N ALA A 70 1.22 12.73 -9.59
CA ALA A 70 1.93 13.96 -9.24
C ALA A 70 1.11 14.88 -8.32
N ALA A 71 -0.22 14.91 -8.49
CA ALA A 71 -1.11 15.71 -7.64
C ALA A 71 -1.14 15.20 -6.19
N MET A 72 -1.05 13.88 -5.97
CA MET A 72 -0.93 13.30 -4.64
C MET A 72 0.44 13.63 -4.03
N LEU A 73 1.52 13.45 -4.78
CA LEU A 73 2.88 13.78 -4.33
C LEU A 73 3.03 15.26 -3.96
N SER A 74 2.46 16.18 -4.75
CA SER A 74 2.47 17.61 -4.41
C SER A 74 1.83 17.90 -3.05
N ARG A 75 0.80 17.15 -2.66
CA ARG A 75 0.16 17.25 -1.34
C ARG A 75 0.95 16.54 -0.23
N ALA A 76 1.79 15.57 -0.59
CA ALA A 76 2.67 14.88 0.33
C ALA A 76 3.90 15.73 0.73
N VAL A 77 4.31 16.68 -0.12
CA VAL A 77 5.50 17.54 0.12
C VAL A 77 5.55 18.16 1.52
N PRO A 78 4.48 18.82 2.03
CA PRO A 78 4.53 19.42 3.37
C PRO A 78 4.75 18.36 4.49
N ARG A 79 4.23 17.14 4.30
CA ARG A 79 4.38 16.04 5.27
C ARG A 79 5.75 15.36 5.18
N ALA A 80 6.37 15.40 4.00
CA ALA A 80 7.70 14.84 3.79
C ALA A 80 8.77 15.58 4.61
N ALA A 81 8.60 16.89 4.83
CA ALA A 81 9.46 17.75 5.67
C ALA A 81 10.98 17.52 5.44
N GLY A 82 11.40 17.18 4.24
CA GLY A 82 12.78 16.83 3.90
C GLY A 82 13.27 15.45 4.39
N GLN A 83 12.44 14.69 5.09
CA GLN A 83 12.80 13.37 5.64
C GLN A 83 12.39 12.20 4.73
N VAL A 84 11.59 12.46 3.70
CA VAL A 84 11.09 11.46 2.75
C VAL A 84 11.38 11.93 1.32
N GLN A 85 12.07 11.10 0.55
CA GLN A 85 12.30 11.34 -0.88
C GLN A 85 11.05 10.93 -1.67
N LEU A 86 10.48 11.87 -2.45
CA LEU A 86 9.29 11.62 -3.23
C LEU A 86 9.66 11.28 -4.67
N VAL A 87 9.08 10.19 -5.20
CA VAL A 87 9.32 9.69 -6.56
C VAL A 87 7.99 9.49 -7.27
N GLN A 88 7.83 10.05 -8.45
CA GLN A 88 6.67 9.71 -9.30
C GLN A 88 6.98 8.45 -10.09
N ALA A 89 6.28 7.34 -9.80
CA ALA A 89 6.47 6.08 -10.47
C ALA A 89 5.23 5.19 -10.42
N ASP A 90 5.24 4.15 -11.28
CA ASP A 90 4.22 3.12 -11.32
C ASP A 90 4.57 1.98 -10.35
N ALA A 91 3.63 1.61 -9.47
CA ALA A 91 3.80 0.49 -8.55
C ALA A 91 3.99 -0.86 -9.26
N GLU A 92 3.55 -0.98 -10.52
CA GLU A 92 3.70 -2.18 -11.33
C GLU A 92 5.05 -2.22 -12.08
N HIS A 93 5.86 -1.14 -12.04
CA HIS A 93 7.18 -1.01 -12.69
C HIS A 93 8.08 -0.09 -11.86
N LEU A 94 8.64 -0.62 -10.79
CA LEU A 94 9.44 0.18 -9.84
C LEU A 94 10.82 0.51 -10.40
N PRO A 95 11.25 1.79 -10.38
CA PRO A 95 12.56 2.21 -10.91
C PRO A 95 13.70 1.97 -9.90
N PHE A 96 13.70 0.83 -9.24
CA PHE A 96 14.69 0.48 -8.22
C PHE A 96 15.32 -0.88 -8.52
N LEU A 97 16.53 -1.07 -8.03
CA LEU A 97 17.27 -2.33 -8.13
C LEU A 97 16.65 -3.41 -7.24
N ASP A 98 16.88 -4.66 -7.59
CA ASP A 98 16.49 -5.83 -6.80
C ASP A 98 17.13 -5.77 -5.40
N GLY A 99 16.35 -6.09 -4.37
CA GLY A 99 16.85 -6.15 -3.01
C GLY A 99 17.31 -4.80 -2.41
N GLY A 100 16.87 -3.68 -2.97
CA GLY A 100 17.30 -2.34 -2.57
C GLY A 100 16.79 -1.85 -1.22
N PHE A 101 15.75 -2.50 -0.64
CA PHE A 101 15.05 -2.02 0.56
C PHE A 101 14.95 -3.10 1.64
N ASP A 102 15.05 -2.66 2.90
CA ASP A 102 14.86 -3.53 4.09
C ASP A 102 13.38 -3.75 4.39
N VAL A 103 12.59 -2.70 4.21
CA VAL A 103 11.14 -2.71 4.48
C VAL A 103 10.38 -2.05 3.34
N ILE A 104 9.24 -2.63 3.01
CA ILE A 104 8.28 -2.03 2.07
C ILE A 104 6.94 -1.85 2.76
N LEU A 105 6.34 -0.67 2.60
CA LEU A 105 4.97 -0.36 3.03
C LEU A 105 4.05 -0.29 1.81
N MET A 106 2.94 -1.01 1.86
CA MET A 106 1.87 -0.97 0.86
C MET A 106 0.53 -0.74 1.57
N HIS A 107 0.17 0.53 1.77
CA HIS A 107 -1.06 0.90 2.45
C HIS A 107 -2.12 1.43 1.47
N LEU A 108 -3.24 0.72 1.35
CA LEU A 108 -4.39 1.08 0.52
C LEU A 108 -4.06 1.21 -0.98
N ILE A 109 -3.13 0.40 -1.48
CA ILE A 109 -2.66 0.45 -2.87
C ILE A 109 -3.06 -0.79 -3.69
N LEU A 110 -3.03 -2.01 -3.11
CA LEU A 110 -3.32 -3.23 -3.85
C LEU A 110 -4.76 -3.30 -4.35
N ALA A 111 -5.69 -2.66 -3.63
CA ALA A 111 -7.09 -2.56 -4.06
C ALA A 111 -7.34 -1.46 -5.11
N VAL A 112 -6.33 -0.67 -5.50
CA VAL A 112 -6.50 0.43 -6.47
C VAL A 112 -5.68 0.26 -7.76
N VAL A 113 -4.56 -0.44 -7.72
CA VAL A 113 -3.76 -0.71 -8.92
C VAL A 113 -4.50 -1.61 -9.91
N PRO A 114 -4.29 -1.45 -11.22
CA PRO A 114 -4.88 -2.33 -12.24
C PRO A 114 -4.53 -3.80 -12.07
N HIS A 115 -3.26 -4.12 -11.78
CA HIS A 115 -2.75 -5.49 -11.65
C HIS A 115 -2.04 -5.70 -10.30
N PRO A 116 -2.78 -5.99 -9.21
CA PRO A 116 -2.21 -6.17 -7.86
C PRO A 116 -1.09 -7.22 -7.81
N SER A 117 -1.17 -8.26 -8.64
CA SER A 117 -0.13 -9.30 -8.71
C SER A 117 1.21 -8.76 -9.23
N ARG A 118 1.19 -7.79 -10.17
CA ARG A 118 2.40 -7.13 -10.67
C ARG A 118 2.98 -6.20 -9.63
N ALA A 119 2.15 -5.40 -8.96
CA ALA A 119 2.61 -4.52 -7.90
C ALA A 119 3.23 -5.30 -6.73
N LEU A 120 2.64 -6.44 -6.34
CA LEU A 120 3.21 -7.32 -5.32
C LEU A 120 4.50 -7.98 -5.80
N ALA A 121 4.61 -8.34 -7.10
CA ALA A 121 5.83 -8.86 -7.69
C ALA A 121 6.98 -7.86 -7.63
N GLU A 122 6.72 -6.61 -8.01
CA GLU A 122 7.72 -5.54 -7.96
C GLU A 122 8.12 -5.23 -6.52
N ALA A 123 7.17 -5.17 -5.58
CA ALA A 123 7.48 -5.05 -4.16
C ALA A 123 8.39 -6.19 -3.67
N SER A 124 8.06 -7.44 -4.03
CA SER A 124 8.91 -8.59 -3.70
C SER A 124 10.30 -8.47 -4.34
N ARG A 125 10.40 -8.04 -5.59
CA ARG A 125 11.68 -7.90 -6.30
C ARG A 125 12.62 -6.92 -5.61
N VAL A 126 12.12 -5.73 -5.29
CA VAL A 126 12.95 -4.66 -4.68
C VAL A 126 13.18 -4.84 -3.18
N LEU A 127 12.43 -5.74 -2.52
CA LEU A 127 12.66 -6.14 -1.13
C LEU A 127 13.86 -7.08 -1.06
N ARG A 128 14.81 -6.84 -0.13
CA ARG A 128 15.95 -7.74 0.06
C ARG A 128 15.51 -9.10 0.64
N PRO A 129 16.31 -10.16 0.46
CA PRO A 129 16.15 -11.39 1.24
C PRO A 129 16.18 -11.08 2.74
N GLY A 130 15.29 -11.71 3.53
CA GLY A 130 15.07 -11.40 4.95
C GLY A 130 14.46 -10.02 5.22
N GLY A 131 13.97 -9.32 4.20
CA GLY A 131 13.27 -8.04 4.34
C GLY A 131 11.80 -8.23 4.73
N THR A 132 11.19 -7.16 5.23
CA THR A 132 9.80 -7.15 5.72
C THR A 132 8.89 -6.36 4.79
N LEU A 133 7.75 -6.95 4.39
CA LEU A 133 6.69 -6.28 3.65
C LEU A 133 5.49 -6.10 4.58
N LEU A 134 5.06 -4.85 4.77
CA LEU A 134 3.93 -4.47 5.60
C LEU A 134 2.80 -3.94 4.72
N ILE A 135 1.66 -4.61 4.78
CA ILE A 135 0.48 -4.28 3.98
C ILE A 135 -0.68 -3.90 4.90
N PHE A 136 -1.40 -2.85 4.54
CA PHE A 136 -2.69 -2.51 5.12
C PHE A 136 -3.66 -2.19 3.98
N ASP A 137 -4.61 -3.08 3.72
CA ASP A 137 -5.59 -2.89 2.66
C ASP A 137 -6.86 -3.71 2.93
N LYS A 138 -7.85 -3.54 2.08
CA LYS A 138 -9.08 -4.32 2.11
C LYS A 138 -8.95 -5.55 1.21
N PHE A 139 -9.22 -6.71 1.80
CA PHE A 139 -9.18 -7.97 1.07
C PHE A 139 -10.42 -8.80 1.35
N LEU A 140 -10.84 -9.57 0.37
CA LEU A 140 -11.76 -10.68 0.60
C LEU A 140 -10.98 -11.87 1.19
N ARG A 141 -11.66 -12.68 2.00
CA ARG A 141 -11.13 -13.98 2.40
C ARG A 141 -11.45 -15.04 1.35
N PRO A 142 -10.63 -16.10 1.22
CA PRO A 142 -10.90 -17.21 0.31
C PRO A 142 -12.32 -17.75 0.53
N GLY A 143 -13.07 -17.97 -0.55
CA GLY A 143 -14.45 -18.46 -0.51
C GLY A 143 -15.50 -17.46 0.00
N GLN A 144 -15.11 -16.25 0.39
CA GLN A 144 -16.07 -15.24 0.86
C GLN A 144 -16.95 -14.76 -0.29
N ARG A 145 -18.23 -15.15 -0.26
CA ARG A 145 -19.23 -14.60 -1.15
C ARG A 145 -19.61 -13.20 -0.65
N ALA A 146 -19.33 -12.17 -1.44
CA ALA A 146 -19.67 -10.80 -1.11
C ALA A 146 -20.64 -10.20 -2.16
N PRO A 147 -21.88 -10.73 -2.28
CA PRO A 147 -22.81 -10.29 -3.32
C PRO A 147 -23.22 -8.82 -3.16
N LEU A 148 -23.40 -8.34 -1.92
CA LEU A 148 -23.67 -6.92 -1.65
C LEU A 148 -22.50 -6.03 -2.07
N ARG A 149 -21.25 -6.45 -1.86
CA ARG A 149 -20.06 -5.69 -2.25
C ARG A 149 -19.93 -5.63 -3.77
N ARG A 150 -20.28 -6.70 -4.48
CA ARG A 150 -20.35 -6.73 -5.95
C ARG A 150 -21.48 -5.85 -6.50
N LEU A 151 -22.61 -5.79 -5.80
CA LEU A 151 -23.73 -4.93 -6.18
C LEU A 151 -23.40 -3.43 -5.97
N LEU A 152 -22.57 -3.10 -4.96
CA LEU A 152 -22.09 -1.75 -4.69
C LEU A 152 -20.80 -1.39 -5.48
N ALA A 153 -20.24 -2.34 -6.23
CA ALA A 153 -19.05 -2.13 -7.04
C ALA A 153 -19.19 -0.99 -8.08
N PRO A 154 -20.36 -0.76 -8.74
CA PRO A 154 -20.52 0.38 -9.63
C PRO A 154 -20.42 1.74 -8.91
N LEU A 155 -20.89 1.83 -7.67
CA LEU A 155 -20.72 3.05 -6.85
C LEU A 155 -19.27 3.22 -6.37
N SER A 156 -18.56 2.11 -6.08
CA SER A 156 -17.13 2.16 -5.70
C SER A 156 -16.22 2.32 -6.92
N ALA A 157 -16.68 2.04 -8.12
CA ALA A 157 -15.96 2.32 -9.37
C ALA A 157 -15.69 3.83 -9.57
N SER A 158 -16.56 4.70 -9.05
CA SER A 158 -16.29 6.15 -8.98
C SER A 158 -15.17 6.51 -8.00
N LEU A 159 -14.88 5.65 -7.02
CA LEU A 159 -13.78 5.76 -6.06
C LEU A 159 -12.50 5.03 -6.52
N ALA A 160 -12.50 4.54 -7.76
CA ALA A 160 -11.35 3.89 -8.39
C ALA A 160 -10.73 2.76 -7.55
N THR A 161 -11.56 1.94 -6.87
CA THR A 161 -11.06 0.93 -5.94
C THR A 161 -11.74 -0.43 -6.17
N ARG A 162 -10.95 -1.51 -6.16
CA ARG A 162 -11.42 -2.90 -6.26
C ARG A 162 -11.87 -3.40 -4.89
N THR A 163 -12.92 -4.19 -4.88
CA THR A 163 -13.47 -4.80 -3.66
C THR A 163 -13.41 -6.33 -3.72
N ASP A 164 -12.77 -6.87 -4.76
CA ASP A 164 -12.75 -8.29 -5.12
C ASP A 164 -11.35 -8.93 -4.97
N VAL A 165 -10.39 -8.21 -4.43
CA VAL A 165 -9.02 -8.74 -4.26
C VAL A 165 -8.99 -9.74 -3.11
N VAL A 166 -8.57 -10.97 -3.42
CA VAL A 166 -8.24 -12.03 -2.44
C VAL A 166 -6.72 -12.05 -2.30
N PHE A 167 -6.20 -11.74 -1.11
CA PHE A 167 -4.77 -11.63 -0.90
C PHE A 167 -4.05 -12.97 -1.05
N GLU A 168 -4.69 -14.04 -0.60
CA GLU A 168 -4.17 -15.40 -0.66
C GLU A 168 -3.88 -15.83 -2.11
N ASP A 169 -4.73 -15.40 -3.07
CA ASP A 169 -4.51 -15.69 -4.51
C ASP A 169 -3.28 -14.94 -5.06
N LEU A 170 -2.99 -13.75 -4.52
CA LEU A 170 -1.77 -13.02 -4.88
C LEU A 170 -0.53 -13.68 -4.28
N LEU A 171 -0.63 -14.14 -3.04
CA LEU A 171 0.47 -14.76 -2.30
C LEU A 171 0.90 -16.10 -2.89
N THR A 172 -0.05 -16.91 -3.41
CA THR A 172 0.28 -18.18 -4.08
C THR A 172 1.22 -18.01 -5.27
N GLN A 173 1.25 -16.82 -5.88
CA GLN A 173 2.15 -16.49 -6.99
C GLN A 173 3.51 -15.98 -6.51
N ARG A 174 3.75 -15.91 -5.19
CA ARG A 174 4.95 -15.36 -4.55
C ARG A 174 5.47 -16.31 -3.49
N PRO A 175 5.97 -17.48 -3.86
CA PRO A 175 6.44 -18.49 -2.91
C PRO A 175 7.64 -18.02 -2.08
N GLU A 176 8.32 -16.96 -2.52
CA GLU A 176 9.41 -16.31 -1.79
C GLU A 176 8.95 -15.43 -0.62
N LEU A 177 7.64 -15.17 -0.47
CA LEU A 177 7.07 -14.39 0.63
C LEU A 177 6.32 -15.28 1.60
N ASP A 178 6.72 -15.24 2.87
CA ASP A 178 6.02 -15.92 3.97
C ASP A 178 5.11 -14.94 4.70
N LEU A 179 3.83 -15.30 4.83
CA LEU A 179 2.88 -14.53 5.66
C LEU A 179 3.11 -14.87 7.14
N VAL A 180 3.64 -13.90 7.90
CA VAL A 180 3.97 -14.04 9.32
C VAL A 180 2.81 -13.60 10.21
N GLU A 181 2.07 -12.55 9.80
CA GLU A 181 0.96 -12.02 10.59
C GLU A 181 -0.18 -11.57 9.68
N ASP A 182 -1.41 -11.87 10.11
CA ASP A 182 -2.67 -11.44 9.49
C ASP A 182 -3.65 -10.99 10.57
N GLN A 183 -3.85 -9.69 10.70
CA GLN A 183 -4.68 -9.10 11.74
C GLN A 183 -5.84 -8.30 11.13
N PRO A 184 -7.07 -8.45 11.67
CA PRO A 184 -8.15 -7.54 11.33
C PRO A 184 -7.81 -6.11 11.80
N ALA A 185 -8.05 -5.11 10.95
CA ALA A 185 -7.60 -3.75 11.23
C ALA A 185 -8.73 -2.71 11.32
N ALA A 186 -9.74 -2.80 10.48
CA ALA A 186 -10.85 -1.85 10.46
C ALA A 186 -12.12 -2.46 9.86
N LEU A 187 -13.26 -1.80 10.10
CA LEU A 187 -14.58 -2.13 9.55
C LEU A 187 -14.95 -3.63 9.66
N GLY A 188 -14.86 -4.18 10.90
CA GLY A 188 -15.22 -5.57 11.16
C GLY A 188 -14.31 -6.60 10.47
N GLY A 189 -13.02 -6.27 10.26
CA GLY A 189 -12.04 -7.16 9.62
C GLY A 189 -12.06 -7.13 8.09
N TRP A 190 -12.77 -6.18 7.50
CA TRP A 190 -12.70 -5.97 6.05
C TRP A 190 -11.33 -5.45 5.62
N PHE A 191 -10.73 -4.56 6.43
CA PHE A 191 -9.35 -4.18 6.27
C PHE A 191 -8.48 -5.08 7.11
N ARG A 192 -7.36 -5.51 6.55
CA ARG A 192 -6.39 -6.41 7.18
C ARG A 192 -5.02 -5.73 7.21
N ARG A 193 -4.28 -5.97 8.29
CA ARG A 193 -2.85 -5.70 8.36
C ARG A 193 -2.13 -7.03 8.17
N LEU A 194 -1.23 -7.05 7.22
CA LEU A 194 -0.45 -8.23 6.90
C LEU A 194 1.03 -7.89 7.04
N ARG A 195 1.77 -8.77 7.68
CA ARG A 195 3.23 -8.76 7.71
C ARG A 195 3.75 -9.99 7.00
N LEU A 196 4.61 -9.75 6.03
CA LEU A 196 5.30 -10.81 5.29
C LEU A 196 6.80 -10.63 5.43
N GLU A 197 7.52 -11.74 5.32
CA GLU A 197 8.98 -11.77 5.26
C GLU A 197 9.42 -12.46 3.96
N LYS A 198 10.43 -11.88 3.30
CA LYS A 198 11.02 -12.49 2.13
C LYS A 198 12.06 -13.53 2.56
N ARG A 199 11.92 -14.74 2.04
CA ARG A 199 12.88 -15.83 2.29
C ARG A 199 14.30 -15.41 1.92
N VAL A 200 15.28 -15.98 2.63
CA VAL A 200 16.71 -15.76 2.38
C VAL A 200 17.18 -16.61 1.21
#